data_41451bff3b26caaa5682b79a00975634
#
_entry.id   41451bff3b26caaa5682b79a00975634
#
_cell.length_a   1.000
_cell.length_b   1.000
_cell.length_c   1.000
_cell.angle_alpha   90.00
_cell.angle_beta   90.00
_cell.angle_gamma   90.00
#
_symmetry.space_group_name_H-M   'P 1'
#
loop_
_entity.id
_entity.type
_entity.pdbx_description
1 polymer ?
#
loop_
_entity_poly.entity_id
_entity_poly.type
_entity_poly.pdbx_seq_one_letter_code
_entity_poly.pdbx_strand_id
1 'polypeptide(L)'
;SNPLSSLFCAIYILLVAFLTFTEFFILINFINSRRESSAFSIKTALSKSFIKLKSLVGLQIFFFIIYFISMVPLENLGLSTAITERLRIPAFITSEILKTPIGALLYFILIFAVFYINYRLIFTFPRTILKEEPLSKSIKESWKITKKKMPQILIPIGIFEIIFMTLGLIFMLIVVGFLGIFKPFFGFWLSRTILQTMFDAVFFAFSVLTKISIVLVLLDNIEPQRLKNIENIKEKRKRSSILAVFMILLLSGSIAINGIQIYYRKIDTKILKIAHRGDIQGGVENSLEALESAKKKGADYVEMDIQLTRDNNFVVMHDYNLQRLTGRNARVRDLDLSEIQNLTIFENGFKSRIPTFEEYVKRAEELKIKLLVELKPSGDEPENFAEMFVKKFRKLGVERKFKIMSLDLGLVRKIEKIAPEIETGFVIPLQFGDFDNSKIDFYVIEDFSYRHDLALKAHRMHRKIFVWTLNTRSEISKYLQEPIDGIISDELETINEIEKEDRSKESILKTFVRILKLKL
;
A
#
# COMPACT_ATOMS: atom_id res chain seq x y z
N SER A 1 22.41 -4.83 6.08
CA SER A 1 21.33 -4.77 7.10
C SER A 1 21.94 -4.89 8.48
N ASN A 2 21.57 -3.99 9.38
CA ASN A 2 22.05 -4.04 10.77
C ASN A 2 21.37 -5.25 11.48
N PRO A 3 22.13 -6.19 12.11
CA PRO A 3 21.57 -7.35 12.79
C PRO A 3 20.46 -6.99 13.81
N LEU A 4 20.59 -5.81 14.43
CA LEU A 4 19.62 -5.30 15.40
C LEU A 4 18.26 -5.01 14.73
N SER A 5 18.24 -4.42 13.54
CA SER A 5 16.99 -4.13 12.80
C SER A 5 16.30 -5.40 12.34
N SER A 6 17.05 -6.43 11.94
CA SER A 6 16.50 -7.75 11.59
C SER A 6 15.87 -8.43 12.80
N LEU A 7 16.49 -8.31 13.99
CA LEU A 7 15.94 -8.83 15.25
C LEU A 7 14.62 -8.11 15.62
N PHE A 8 14.58 -6.78 15.53
CA PHE A 8 13.34 -6.02 15.80
C PHE A 8 12.22 -6.37 14.81
N CYS A 9 12.53 -6.57 13.53
CA CYS A 9 11.57 -7.01 12.54
C CYS A 9 10.99 -8.39 12.89
N ALA A 10 11.85 -9.35 13.27
CA ALA A 10 11.42 -10.68 13.69
C ALA A 10 10.53 -10.62 14.95
N ILE A 11 10.89 -9.82 15.95
CA ILE A 11 10.09 -9.61 17.17
C ILE A 11 8.74 -8.98 16.81
N TYR A 12 8.71 -8.00 15.90
CA TYR A 12 7.48 -7.37 15.45
C TYR A 12 6.54 -8.38 14.76
N ILE A 13 7.05 -9.19 13.84
CA ILE A 13 6.28 -10.25 13.15
C ILE A 13 5.72 -11.25 14.16
N LEU A 14 6.52 -11.68 15.13
CA LEU A 14 6.07 -12.58 16.19
C LEU A 14 4.99 -11.96 17.07
N LEU A 15 5.11 -10.68 17.41
CA LEU A 15 4.12 -9.95 18.21
C LEU A 15 2.79 -9.84 17.46
N VAL A 16 2.83 -9.46 16.18
CA VAL A 16 1.63 -9.35 15.33
C VAL A 16 0.96 -10.71 15.18
N ALA A 17 1.72 -11.76 14.90
CA ALA A 17 1.21 -13.12 14.81
C ALA A 17 0.56 -13.59 16.13
N PHE A 18 1.18 -13.24 17.26
CA PHE A 18 0.65 -13.50 18.61
C PHE A 18 -0.68 -12.77 18.86
N LEU A 19 -0.75 -11.48 18.55
CA LEU A 19 -1.97 -10.70 18.74
C LEU A 19 -3.12 -11.23 17.88
N THR A 20 -2.85 -11.56 16.62
CA THR A 20 -3.83 -12.15 15.70
C THR A 20 -4.32 -13.52 16.22
N PHE A 21 -3.40 -14.39 16.67
CA PHE A 21 -3.78 -15.67 17.26
C PHE A 21 -4.67 -15.49 18.50
N THR A 22 -4.32 -14.55 19.38
CA THR A 22 -5.09 -14.26 20.60
C THR A 22 -6.49 -13.73 20.27
N GLU A 23 -6.61 -12.86 19.29
CA GLU A 23 -7.91 -12.37 18.79
C GLU A 23 -8.80 -13.54 18.34
N PHE A 24 -8.29 -14.40 17.45
CA PHE A 24 -9.04 -15.58 16.99
C PHE A 24 -9.34 -16.56 18.13
N PHE A 25 -8.41 -16.76 19.05
CA PHE A 25 -8.60 -17.62 20.21
C PHE A 25 -9.78 -17.14 21.07
N ILE A 26 -9.82 -15.85 21.38
CA ILE A 26 -10.89 -15.24 22.16
C ILE A 26 -12.23 -15.36 21.41
N LEU A 27 -12.24 -15.05 20.11
CA LEU A 27 -13.44 -15.06 19.29
C LEU A 27 -14.04 -16.48 19.17
N ILE A 28 -13.21 -17.47 18.89
CA ILE A 28 -13.64 -18.88 18.79
C ILE A 28 -14.22 -19.37 20.11
N ASN A 29 -13.52 -19.13 21.25
CA ASN A 29 -14.02 -19.55 22.56
C ASN A 29 -15.29 -18.79 22.95
N PHE A 30 -15.40 -17.50 22.63
CA PHE A 30 -16.60 -16.72 22.88
C PHE A 30 -17.81 -17.27 22.11
N ILE A 31 -17.66 -17.50 20.82
CA ILE A 31 -18.74 -18.04 19.98
C ILE A 31 -19.09 -19.47 20.42
N ASN A 32 -18.10 -20.30 20.70
CA ASN A 32 -18.36 -21.67 21.17
C ASN A 32 -19.08 -21.71 22.52
N SER A 33 -18.67 -20.86 23.47
CA SER A 33 -19.36 -20.77 24.77
C SER A 33 -20.83 -20.35 24.62
N ARG A 34 -21.13 -19.47 23.66
CA ARG A 34 -22.51 -19.08 23.36
C ARG A 34 -23.31 -20.22 22.74
N ARG A 35 -22.70 -21.02 21.87
CA ARG A 35 -23.33 -22.22 21.29
C ARG A 35 -23.64 -23.28 22.34
N GLU A 36 -22.77 -23.45 23.34
CA GLU A 36 -22.93 -24.40 24.43
C GLU A 36 -23.72 -23.87 25.63
N SER A 37 -24.17 -22.63 25.60
CA SER A 37 -24.83 -21.93 26.73
C SER A 37 -23.95 -21.91 27.98
N SER A 38 -22.62 -21.89 27.82
CA SER A 38 -21.63 -21.89 28.89
C SER A 38 -21.17 -20.46 29.23
N ALA A 39 -20.64 -20.26 30.47
CA ALA A 39 -20.13 -18.96 30.89
C ALA A 39 -18.80 -18.65 30.18
N PHE A 40 -18.68 -17.44 29.62
CA PHE A 40 -17.46 -16.93 28.99
C PHE A 40 -16.75 -15.90 29.89
N SER A 41 -15.43 -16.05 30.05
CA SER A 41 -14.60 -15.08 30.74
C SER A 41 -13.40 -14.69 29.86
N ILE A 42 -13.30 -13.38 29.53
CA ILE A 42 -12.15 -12.84 28.75
C ILE A 42 -10.83 -13.14 29.46
N LYS A 43 -10.77 -12.97 30.80
CA LYS A 43 -9.56 -13.24 31.58
C LYS A 43 -9.09 -14.68 31.43
N THR A 44 -10.03 -15.63 31.50
CA THR A 44 -9.73 -17.07 31.31
C THR A 44 -9.30 -17.36 29.88
N ALA A 45 -9.96 -16.77 28.88
CA ALA A 45 -9.60 -16.93 27.46
C ALA A 45 -8.20 -16.39 27.17
N LEU A 46 -7.86 -15.20 27.67
CA LEU A 46 -6.51 -14.62 27.58
C LEU A 46 -5.46 -15.54 28.22
N SER A 47 -5.68 -15.99 29.48
CA SER A 47 -4.74 -16.89 30.16
C SER A 47 -4.53 -18.19 29.37
N LYS A 48 -5.61 -18.80 28.86
CA LYS A 48 -5.53 -20.02 28.05
C LYS A 48 -4.82 -19.78 26.71
N SER A 49 -5.00 -18.61 26.07
CA SER A 49 -4.30 -18.28 24.83
C SER A 49 -2.79 -18.22 25.03
N PHE A 50 -2.32 -17.61 26.13
CA PHE A 50 -0.90 -17.59 26.52
C PHE A 50 -0.34 -19.00 26.81
N ILE A 51 -1.09 -19.84 27.52
CA ILE A 51 -0.66 -21.22 27.79
C ILE A 51 -0.55 -22.02 26.48
N LYS A 52 -1.54 -21.86 25.59
CA LYS A 52 -1.53 -22.56 24.31
C LYS A 52 -0.39 -22.08 23.40
N LEU A 53 -0.08 -20.79 23.43
CA LEU A 53 1.05 -20.24 22.69
C LEU A 53 2.40 -20.81 23.19
N LYS A 54 2.57 -20.98 24.50
CA LYS A 54 3.76 -21.66 25.06
C LYS A 54 3.89 -23.10 24.53
N SER A 55 2.78 -23.77 24.21
CA SER A 55 2.80 -25.12 23.63
C SER A 55 3.16 -25.14 22.13
N LEU A 56 3.18 -23.96 21.46
CA LEU A 56 3.60 -23.82 20.06
C LEU A 56 5.14 -23.65 19.92
N VAL A 57 5.91 -23.85 20.98
CA VAL A 57 7.38 -23.75 20.95
C VAL A 57 7.99 -24.87 20.10
N GLY A 58 9.10 -24.57 19.43
CA GLY A 58 9.79 -25.51 18.56
C GLY A 58 9.28 -25.48 17.09
N LEU A 59 9.21 -26.63 16.46
CA LEU A 59 8.83 -26.74 15.04
C LEU A 59 7.41 -26.18 14.75
N GLN A 60 6.54 -26.15 15.72
CA GLN A 60 5.18 -25.61 15.60
C GLN A 60 5.15 -24.09 15.39
N ILE A 61 6.10 -23.36 15.96
CA ILE A 61 6.22 -21.90 15.75
C ILE A 61 6.61 -21.59 14.30
N PHE A 62 7.46 -22.43 13.71
CA PHE A 62 7.84 -22.33 12.30
C PHE A 62 6.63 -22.50 11.36
N PHE A 63 5.79 -23.53 11.58
CA PHE A 63 4.56 -23.70 10.83
C PHE A 63 3.56 -22.56 11.03
N PHE A 64 3.50 -22.02 12.23
CA PHE A 64 2.65 -20.87 12.55
C PHE A 64 3.12 -19.61 11.78
N ILE A 65 4.42 -19.34 11.75
CA ILE A 65 5.01 -18.21 11.02
C ILE A 65 4.78 -18.39 9.51
N ILE A 66 5.01 -19.58 8.95
CA ILE A 66 4.76 -19.86 7.52
C ILE A 66 3.29 -19.63 7.17
N TYR A 67 2.36 -20.11 8.00
CA TYR A 67 0.94 -19.87 7.80
C TYR A 67 0.62 -18.37 7.82
N PHE A 68 1.18 -17.63 8.78
CA PHE A 68 0.99 -16.19 8.89
C PHE A 68 1.57 -15.45 7.67
N ILE A 69 2.79 -15.78 7.26
CA ILE A 69 3.42 -15.21 6.07
C ILE A 69 2.63 -15.53 4.80
N SER A 70 2.03 -16.72 4.71
CA SER A 70 1.21 -17.10 3.55
C SER A 70 -0.07 -16.26 3.40
N MET A 71 -0.49 -15.53 4.44
CA MET A 71 -1.63 -14.61 4.36
C MET A 71 -1.27 -13.26 3.74
N VAL A 72 0.01 -12.85 3.78
CA VAL A 72 0.49 -11.55 3.30
C VAL A 72 0.07 -11.22 1.85
N PRO A 73 0.19 -12.14 0.87
CA PRO A 73 -0.23 -11.85 -0.50
C PRO A 73 -1.75 -11.66 -0.67
N LEU A 74 -2.56 -12.18 0.26
CA LEU A 74 -4.03 -12.09 0.19
C LEU A 74 -4.55 -10.71 0.62
N GLU A 75 -3.73 -9.90 1.26
CA GLU A 75 -4.09 -8.54 1.65
C GLU A 75 -4.32 -7.63 0.46
N ASN A 76 -3.59 -7.84 -0.64
CA ASN A 76 -3.81 -7.13 -1.89
C ASN A 76 -5.21 -7.39 -2.51
N LEU A 77 -5.94 -8.38 -1.98
CA LEU A 77 -7.32 -8.71 -2.36
C LEU A 77 -8.38 -8.08 -1.42
N GLY A 78 -7.98 -7.13 -0.56
CA GLY A 78 -8.91 -6.46 0.36
C GLY A 78 -9.29 -7.25 1.62
N LEU A 79 -8.58 -8.35 1.92
CA LEU A 79 -8.77 -9.14 3.14
C LEU A 79 -7.92 -8.63 4.32
N SER A 80 -7.52 -7.36 4.28
CA SER A 80 -6.64 -6.75 5.26
C SER A 80 -7.32 -6.54 6.62
N THR A 81 -6.51 -6.63 7.68
CA THR A 81 -6.85 -6.14 9.00
C THR A 81 -6.00 -4.92 9.31
N ALA A 82 -6.41 -4.05 10.25
CA ALA A 82 -5.61 -2.89 10.65
C ALA A 82 -4.18 -3.25 11.10
N ILE A 83 -3.95 -4.50 11.51
CA ILE A 83 -2.64 -5.01 11.95
C ILE A 83 -1.82 -5.51 10.76
N THR A 84 -2.48 -6.13 9.77
CA THR A 84 -1.83 -6.78 8.63
C THR A 84 -1.70 -5.86 7.42
N GLU A 85 -2.41 -4.73 7.37
CA GLU A 85 -2.38 -3.74 6.28
C GLU A 85 -0.95 -3.30 5.88
N ARG A 86 -0.01 -3.37 6.80
CA ARG A 86 1.41 -3.06 6.55
C ARG A 86 2.27 -4.26 6.15
N LEU A 87 1.70 -5.46 6.07
CA LEU A 87 2.40 -6.70 5.68
C LEU A 87 2.10 -7.07 4.21
N ARG A 88 1.93 -6.07 3.35
CA ARG A 88 1.70 -6.29 1.91
C ARG A 88 3.01 -6.39 1.13
N ILE A 89 2.95 -7.01 -0.04
CA ILE A 89 4.06 -6.92 -1.00
C ILE A 89 4.09 -5.48 -1.52
N PRO A 90 5.24 -4.79 -1.44
CA PRO A 90 5.36 -3.42 -1.94
C PRO A 90 4.89 -3.29 -3.39
N ALA A 91 4.19 -2.21 -3.71
CA ALA A 91 3.58 -2.00 -5.03
C ALA A 91 4.62 -1.97 -6.15
N PHE A 92 5.82 -1.45 -5.90
CA PHE A 92 6.90 -1.42 -6.89
C PHE A 92 7.37 -2.83 -7.28
N ILE A 93 7.33 -3.83 -6.37
CA ILE A 93 7.68 -5.22 -6.68
C ILE A 93 6.59 -5.85 -7.55
N THR A 94 5.32 -5.68 -7.15
CA THR A 94 4.20 -6.26 -7.91
C THR A 94 4.08 -5.63 -9.29
N SER A 95 4.27 -4.32 -9.42
CA SER A 95 4.22 -3.62 -10.71
C SER A 95 5.33 -4.09 -11.66
N GLU A 96 6.56 -4.28 -11.17
CA GLU A 96 7.66 -4.79 -12.00
C GLU A 96 7.41 -6.24 -12.47
N ILE A 97 6.86 -7.11 -11.59
CA ILE A 97 6.51 -8.49 -11.96
C ILE A 97 5.42 -8.50 -13.03
N LEU A 98 4.41 -7.63 -12.91
CA LEU A 98 3.26 -7.59 -13.80
C LEU A 98 3.56 -7.00 -15.20
N LYS A 99 4.69 -6.33 -15.40
CA LYS A 99 5.11 -5.80 -16.71
C LYS A 99 5.33 -6.87 -17.77
N THR A 100 5.63 -8.11 -17.38
CA THR A 100 5.85 -9.20 -18.32
C THR A 100 4.70 -10.20 -18.28
N PRO A 101 4.23 -10.75 -19.43
CA PRO A 101 3.16 -11.76 -19.45
C PRO A 101 3.48 -13.00 -18.59
N ILE A 102 4.73 -13.44 -18.59
CA ILE A 102 5.20 -14.57 -17.79
C ILE A 102 5.17 -14.21 -16.31
N GLY A 103 5.65 -13.03 -15.94
CA GLY A 103 5.61 -12.52 -14.56
C GLY A 103 4.17 -12.41 -14.05
N ALA A 104 3.27 -11.86 -14.84
CA ALA A 104 1.85 -11.78 -14.52
C ALA A 104 1.25 -13.17 -14.30
N LEU A 105 1.50 -14.13 -15.19
CA LEU A 105 1.03 -15.52 -15.05
C LEU A 105 1.56 -16.15 -13.75
N LEU A 106 2.85 -16.03 -13.46
CA LEU A 106 3.47 -16.57 -12.24
C LEU A 106 2.90 -15.92 -10.98
N TYR A 107 2.66 -14.61 -11.00
CA TYR A 107 2.03 -13.89 -9.90
C TYR A 107 0.61 -14.39 -9.63
N PHE A 108 -0.23 -14.54 -10.66
CA PHE A 108 -1.57 -15.11 -10.50
C PHE A 108 -1.56 -16.55 -10.00
N ILE A 109 -0.63 -17.39 -10.50
CA ILE A 109 -0.45 -18.77 -9.99
C ILE A 109 -0.07 -18.73 -8.50
N LEU A 110 0.84 -17.85 -8.10
CA LEU A 110 1.25 -17.67 -6.69
C LEU A 110 0.06 -17.29 -5.82
N ILE A 111 -0.69 -16.25 -6.20
CA ILE A 111 -1.88 -15.79 -5.46
C ILE A 111 -2.91 -16.93 -5.34
N PHE A 112 -3.19 -17.64 -6.43
CA PHE A 112 -4.12 -18.76 -6.41
C PHE A 112 -3.63 -19.91 -5.52
N ALA A 113 -2.35 -20.26 -5.57
CA ALA A 113 -1.76 -21.29 -4.72
C ALA A 113 -1.83 -20.90 -3.24
N VAL A 114 -1.52 -19.65 -2.91
CA VAL A 114 -1.62 -19.10 -1.55
C VAL A 114 -3.07 -19.13 -1.06
N PHE A 115 -4.03 -18.69 -1.88
CA PHE A 115 -5.45 -18.78 -1.56
C PHE A 115 -5.88 -20.22 -1.30
N TYR A 116 -5.49 -21.16 -2.18
CA TYR A 116 -5.80 -22.58 -2.03
C TYR A 116 -5.21 -23.17 -0.75
N ILE A 117 -3.95 -22.86 -0.43
CA ILE A 117 -3.30 -23.33 0.81
C ILE A 117 -4.02 -22.78 2.03
N ASN A 118 -4.33 -21.47 2.07
CA ASN A 118 -5.06 -20.86 3.18
C ASN A 118 -6.45 -21.49 3.36
N TYR A 119 -7.18 -21.72 2.26
CA TYR A 119 -8.44 -22.47 2.31
C TYR A 119 -8.25 -23.86 2.91
N ARG A 120 -7.20 -24.59 2.51
CA ARG A 120 -6.90 -25.94 3.03
C ARG A 120 -6.56 -25.95 4.53
N LEU A 121 -6.03 -24.85 5.04
CA LEU A 121 -5.61 -24.68 6.43
C LEU A 121 -6.66 -24.01 7.33
N ILE A 122 -7.83 -23.64 6.80
CA ILE A 122 -8.81 -22.78 7.48
C ILE A 122 -9.32 -23.37 8.82
N PHE A 123 -9.38 -24.69 8.95
CA PHE A 123 -9.79 -25.37 10.19
C PHE A 123 -8.65 -25.59 11.18
N THR A 124 -7.42 -25.26 10.84
CA THR A 124 -6.25 -25.55 11.68
C THR A 124 -6.37 -24.92 13.06
N PHE A 125 -6.59 -23.59 13.14
CA PHE A 125 -6.73 -22.90 14.43
C PHE A 125 -8.00 -23.28 15.19
N PRO A 126 -9.19 -23.29 14.58
CA PRO A 126 -10.40 -23.72 15.27
C PRO A 126 -10.25 -25.12 15.92
N ARG A 127 -9.64 -26.06 15.23
CA ARG A 127 -9.40 -27.40 15.78
C ARG A 127 -8.35 -27.41 16.90
N THR A 128 -7.23 -26.70 16.71
CA THR A 128 -6.19 -26.55 17.73
C THR A 128 -6.73 -25.94 19.03
N ILE A 129 -7.70 -25.03 18.90
CA ILE A 129 -8.30 -24.34 20.04
C ILE A 129 -9.37 -25.21 20.71
N LEU A 130 -10.30 -25.79 19.94
CA LEU A 130 -11.46 -26.49 20.48
C LEU A 130 -11.15 -27.94 20.90
N LYS A 131 -10.35 -28.64 20.09
CA LYS A 131 -10.01 -30.06 20.34
C LYS A 131 -8.72 -30.21 21.13
N GLU A 132 -8.06 -29.10 21.49
CA GLU A 132 -6.76 -29.06 22.18
C GLU A 132 -5.67 -29.92 21.52
N GLU A 133 -5.83 -30.17 20.20
CA GLU A 133 -4.92 -30.99 19.40
C GLU A 133 -3.60 -30.26 19.09
N PRO A 134 -2.49 -31.01 18.87
CA PRO A 134 -1.25 -30.43 18.33
C PRO A 134 -1.50 -29.81 16.93
N LEU A 135 -0.78 -28.75 16.62
CA LEU A 135 -0.94 -28.01 15.34
C LEU A 135 -0.77 -28.92 14.12
N SER A 136 0.21 -29.83 14.14
CA SER A 136 0.48 -30.78 13.07
C SER A 136 -0.70 -31.72 12.79
N LYS A 137 -1.40 -32.18 13.83
CA LYS A 137 -2.62 -32.99 13.69
C LYS A 137 -3.76 -32.15 13.16
N SER A 138 -3.95 -30.92 13.66
CA SER A 138 -4.98 -29.99 13.20
C SER A 138 -4.80 -29.63 11.72
N ILE A 139 -3.56 -29.46 11.23
CA ILE A 139 -3.25 -29.27 9.80
C ILE A 139 -3.72 -30.45 8.98
N LYS A 140 -3.36 -31.69 9.35
CA LYS A 140 -3.77 -32.90 8.62
C LYS A 140 -5.29 -33.05 8.55
N GLU A 141 -5.98 -32.80 9.66
CA GLU A 141 -7.43 -32.88 9.72
C GLU A 141 -8.12 -31.74 8.95
N SER A 142 -7.59 -30.52 9.00
CA SER A 142 -8.06 -29.41 8.17
C SER A 142 -8.00 -29.78 6.68
N TRP A 143 -6.89 -30.37 6.26
CA TRP A 143 -6.69 -30.83 4.88
C TRP A 143 -7.69 -31.90 4.44
N LYS A 144 -8.08 -32.83 5.34
CA LYS A 144 -9.11 -33.83 5.07
C LYS A 144 -10.50 -33.20 4.96
N ILE A 145 -10.88 -32.35 5.93
CA ILE A 145 -12.21 -31.71 5.97
C ILE A 145 -12.45 -30.88 4.72
N THR A 146 -11.48 -30.08 4.32
CA THR A 146 -11.62 -29.13 3.19
C THR A 146 -11.64 -29.82 1.82
N LYS A 147 -11.16 -31.06 1.69
CA LYS A 147 -11.00 -31.76 0.39
C LYS A 147 -12.28 -31.84 -0.44
N LYS A 148 -13.46 -31.96 0.21
CA LYS A 148 -14.77 -32.15 -0.48
C LYS A 148 -15.83 -31.14 -0.03
N LYS A 149 -15.49 -30.16 0.81
CA LYS A 149 -16.45 -29.25 1.45
C LYS A 149 -16.33 -27.79 1.01
N MET A 150 -15.60 -27.51 -0.08
CA MET A 150 -15.36 -26.15 -0.53
C MET A 150 -16.66 -25.32 -0.70
N PRO A 151 -17.68 -25.80 -1.43
CA PRO A 151 -18.93 -25.03 -1.56
C PRO A 151 -19.65 -24.85 -0.22
N GLN A 152 -19.66 -25.88 0.64
CA GLN A 152 -20.34 -25.85 1.94
C GLN A 152 -19.70 -24.87 2.93
N ILE A 153 -18.45 -24.48 2.71
CA ILE A 153 -17.72 -23.50 3.53
C ILE A 153 -17.81 -22.11 2.90
N LEU A 154 -17.49 -21.99 1.60
CA LEU A 154 -17.38 -20.68 0.94
C LEU A 154 -18.73 -20.05 0.61
N ILE A 155 -19.74 -20.84 0.23
CA ILE A 155 -21.07 -20.30 -0.12
C ILE A 155 -21.72 -19.59 1.07
N PRO A 156 -21.84 -20.18 2.27
CA PRO A 156 -22.42 -19.48 3.42
C PRO A 156 -21.64 -18.22 3.78
N ILE A 157 -20.31 -18.27 3.77
CA ILE A 157 -19.47 -17.08 4.02
C ILE A 157 -19.81 -15.98 2.98
N GLY A 158 -19.79 -16.32 1.69
CA GLY A 158 -20.11 -15.37 0.62
C GLY A 158 -21.54 -14.78 0.73
N ILE A 159 -22.51 -15.58 1.13
CA ILE A 159 -23.90 -15.09 1.38
C ILE A 159 -23.89 -14.07 2.53
N PHE A 160 -23.22 -14.37 3.66
CA PHE A 160 -23.12 -13.42 4.77
C PHE A 160 -22.45 -12.12 4.35
N GLU A 161 -21.34 -12.20 3.58
CA GLU A 161 -20.64 -11.01 3.08
C GLU A 161 -21.57 -10.14 2.21
N ILE A 162 -22.28 -10.74 1.26
CA ILE A 162 -23.23 -10.01 0.40
C ILE A 162 -24.32 -9.34 1.23
N ILE A 163 -24.89 -10.05 2.22
CA ILE A 163 -25.91 -9.48 3.10
C ILE A 163 -25.35 -8.29 3.88
N PHE A 164 -24.17 -8.44 4.50
CA PHE A 164 -23.59 -7.36 5.31
C PHE A 164 -23.18 -6.16 4.44
N MET A 165 -22.61 -6.39 3.27
CA MET A 165 -22.31 -5.31 2.31
C MET A 165 -23.58 -4.57 1.89
N THR A 166 -24.65 -5.29 1.58
CA THR A 166 -25.94 -4.70 1.17
C THR A 166 -26.54 -3.86 2.30
N LEU A 167 -26.57 -4.39 3.52
CA LEU A 167 -27.08 -3.66 4.69
C LEU A 167 -26.22 -2.43 5.00
N GLY A 168 -24.90 -2.55 4.92
CA GLY A 168 -23.97 -1.44 5.10
C GLY A 168 -24.20 -0.33 4.06
N LEU A 169 -24.38 -0.71 2.79
CA LEU A 169 -24.68 0.24 1.71
C LEU A 169 -26.00 0.96 1.94
N ILE A 170 -27.07 0.24 2.28
CA ILE A 170 -28.37 0.82 2.59
C ILE A 170 -28.26 1.82 3.75
N PHE A 171 -27.57 1.43 4.83
CA PHE A 171 -27.33 2.31 5.97
C PHE A 171 -26.60 3.59 5.56
N MET A 172 -25.53 3.47 4.76
CA MET A 172 -24.77 4.62 4.29
C MET A 172 -25.60 5.54 3.36
N LEU A 173 -26.47 4.99 2.53
CA LEU A 173 -27.39 5.78 1.70
C LEU A 173 -28.37 6.58 2.57
N ILE A 174 -28.86 6.00 3.67
CA ILE A 174 -29.70 6.70 4.66
C ILE A 174 -28.91 7.86 5.29
N VAL A 175 -27.66 7.63 5.71
CA VAL A 175 -26.77 8.67 6.27
C VAL A 175 -26.55 9.81 5.26
N VAL A 176 -26.27 9.49 4.00
CA VAL A 176 -26.11 10.48 2.92
C VAL A 176 -27.38 11.30 2.72
N GLY A 177 -28.54 10.65 2.67
CA GLY A 177 -29.84 11.32 2.56
C GLY A 177 -30.10 12.27 3.73
N PHE A 178 -29.88 11.80 4.96
CA PHE A 178 -30.00 12.62 6.18
C PHE A 178 -29.07 13.85 6.13
N LEU A 179 -27.79 13.65 5.88
CA LEU A 179 -26.82 14.74 5.80
C LEU A 179 -27.11 15.68 4.63
N GLY A 180 -27.71 15.19 3.52
CA GLY A 180 -28.15 16.00 2.39
C GLY A 180 -29.24 17.00 2.80
N ILE A 181 -30.23 16.53 3.56
CA ILE A 181 -31.35 17.36 4.08
C ILE A 181 -30.84 18.37 5.13
N PHE A 182 -29.99 17.93 6.05
CA PHE A 182 -29.51 18.75 7.17
C PHE A 182 -28.19 19.49 6.92
N LYS A 183 -27.67 19.47 5.70
CA LYS A 183 -26.44 20.20 5.32
C LYS A 183 -26.43 21.68 5.72
N PRO A 184 -27.52 22.44 5.61
CA PRO A 184 -27.54 23.84 6.05
C PRO A 184 -27.23 24.02 7.55
N PHE A 185 -27.60 23.04 8.38
CA PHE A 185 -27.41 23.08 9.84
C PHE A 185 -25.99 22.63 10.24
N PHE A 186 -25.45 21.58 9.59
CA PHE A 186 -24.16 20.99 9.96
C PHE A 186 -22.96 21.67 9.26
N GLY A 187 -23.20 22.35 8.14
CA GLY A 187 -22.15 22.85 7.29
C GLY A 187 -21.36 21.72 6.61
N PHE A 188 -20.45 22.09 5.71
CA PHE A 188 -19.70 21.14 4.90
C PHE A 188 -18.71 20.30 5.74
N TRP A 189 -17.97 20.95 6.63
CA TRP A 189 -16.93 20.32 7.45
C TRP A 189 -17.51 19.22 8.37
N LEU A 190 -18.55 19.56 9.14
CA LEU A 190 -19.16 18.61 10.08
C LEU A 190 -19.86 17.46 9.34
N SER A 191 -20.55 17.74 8.23
CA SER A 191 -21.18 16.71 7.40
C SER A 191 -20.15 15.71 6.86
N ARG A 192 -18.98 16.19 6.41
CA ARG A 192 -17.88 15.33 5.95
C ARG A 192 -17.29 14.49 7.08
N THR A 193 -17.09 15.08 8.25
CA THR A 193 -16.60 14.37 9.45
C THR A 193 -17.55 13.25 9.87
N ILE A 194 -18.86 13.54 9.93
CA ILE A 194 -19.88 12.54 10.26
C ILE A 194 -19.88 11.41 9.21
N LEU A 195 -19.89 11.76 7.93
CA LEU A 195 -19.89 10.78 6.84
C LEU A 195 -18.67 9.85 6.92
N GLN A 196 -17.47 10.39 7.09
CA GLN A 196 -16.25 9.60 7.25
C GLN A 196 -16.32 8.69 8.46
N THR A 197 -16.76 9.21 9.62
CA THR A 197 -16.88 8.41 10.85
C THR A 197 -17.90 7.28 10.70
N MET A 198 -19.02 7.52 10.02
CA MET A 198 -20.00 6.47 9.75
C MET A 198 -19.45 5.40 8.81
N PHE A 199 -18.68 5.79 7.79
CA PHE A 199 -17.96 4.84 6.94
C PHE A 199 -17.03 3.95 7.76
N ASP A 200 -16.18 4.55 8.58
CA ASP A 200 -15.24 3.79 9.41
C ASP A 200 -15.97 2.83 10.36
N ALA A 201 -17.09 3.27 10.95
CA ALA A 201 -17.93 2.44 11.80
C ALA A 201 -18.55 1.26 11.04
N VAL A 202 -19.06 1.49 9.82
CA VAL A 202 -19.64 0.43 8.96
C VAL A 202 -18.57 -0.57 8.56
N PHE A 203 -17.38 -0.12 8.12
CA PHE A 203 -16.29 -1.01 7.77
C PHE A 203 -15.76 -1.82 8.97
N PHE A 204 -15.67 -1.19 10.14
CA PHE A 204 -15.33 -1.91 11.38
C PHE A 204 -16.37 -2.98 11.72
N ALA A 205 -17.67 -2.62 11.68
CA ALA A 205 -18.74 -3.58 11.92
C ALA A 205 -18.74 -4.72 10.91
N PHE A 206 -18.51 -4.41 9.62
CA PHE A 206 -18.35 -5.39 8.55
C PHE A 206 -17.21 -6.37 8.86
N SER A 207 -16.00 -5.87 9.18
CA SER A 207 -14.85 -6.69 9.54
C SER A 207 -15.14 -7.64 10.72
N VAL A 208 -15.82 -7.15 11.77
CA VAL A 208 -16.19 -7.98 12.92
C VAL A 208 -17.21 -9.05 12.56
N LEU A 209 -18.24 -8.68 11.79
CA LEU A 209 -19.29 -9.61 11.36
C LEU A 209 -18.76 -10.67 10.42
N THR A 210 -17.86 -10.32 9.49
CA THR A 210 -17.13 -11.26 8.64
C THR A 210 -16.39 -12.31 9.48
N LYS A 211 -15.60 -11.87 10.45
CA LYS A 211 -14.86 -12.79 11.34
C LYS A 211 -15.82 -13.72 12.11
N ILE A 212 -16.93 -13.17 12.61
CA ILE A 212 -17.94 -13.98 13.31
C ILE A 212 -18.57 -15.01 12.36
N SER A 213 -18.95 -14.62 11.14
CA SER A 213 -19.57 -15.51 10.16
C SER A 213 -18.63 -16.64 9.77
N ILE A 214 -17.35 -16.33 9.51
CA ILE A 214 -16.33 -17.33 9.23
C ILE A 214 -16.22 -18.33 10.38
N VAL A 215 -16.06 -17.84 11.62
CA VAL A 215 -15.94 -18.72 12.79
C VAL A 215 -17.18 -19.59 12.98
N LEU A 216 -18.38 -19.04 12.82
CA LEU A 216 -19.64 -19.81 12.92
C LEU A 216 -19.68 -20.94 11.89
N VAL A 217 -19.37 -20.68 10.61
CA VAL A 217 -19.34 -21.70 9.56
C VAL A 217 -18.29 -22.76 9.86
N LEU A 218 -17.11 -22.37 10.36
CA LEU A 218 -16.05 -23.31 10.71
C LEU A 218 -16.45 -24.20 11.90
N LEU A 219 -17.03 -23.61 12.96
CA LEU A 219 -17.48 -24.36 14.13
C LEU A 219 -18.58 -25.35 13.77
N ASP A 220 -19.53 -24.95 12.92
CA ASP A 220 -20.61 -25.85 12.48
C ASP A 220 -20.08 -27.06 11.69
N ASN A 221 -19.01 -26.88 10.92
CA ASN A 221 -18.35 -27.97 10.19
C ASN A 221 -17.46 -28.88 11.07
N ILE A 222 -16.97 -28.39 12.23
CA ILE A 222 -16.19 -29.18 13.19
C ILE A 222 -17.12 -29.98 14.12
N GLU A 223 -18.14 -29.31 14.66
CA GLU A 223 -19.11 -29.85 15.60
C GLU A 223 -20.51 -29.38 15.20
N PRO A 224 -21.21 -30.11 14.30
CA PRO A 224 -22.58 -29.80 13.97
C PRO A 224 -23.44 -29.89 15.24
N GLN A 225 -23.81 -28.75 15.80
CA GLN A 225 -24.75 -28.73 16.91
C GLN A 225 -26.16 -28.51 16.33
N ARG A 226 -27.10 -29.38 16.65
CA ARG A 226 -28.51 -29.01 16.55
C ARG A 226 -28.71 -27.81 17.45
N LEU A 227 -29.24 -26.71 16.92
CA LEU A 227 -29.65 -25.54 17.69
C LEU A 227 -30.58 -26.05 18.81
N LYS A 228 -30.04 -26.23 20.00
CA LYS A 228 -30.83 -26.40 21.20
C LYS A 228 -31.56 -25.08 21.41
N ASN A 229 -32.87 -25.12 21.56
CA ASN A 229 -33.75 -24.00 21.70
C ASN A 229 -33.09 -22.86 22.48
N ILE A 230 -33.02 -21.68 21.85
CA ILE A 230 -32.55 -20.44 22.48
C ILE A 230 -33.66 -19.92 23.41
N GLU A 231 -34.16 -20.78 24.30
CA GLU A 231 -35.09 -20.40 25.36
C GLU A 231 -34.25 -20.08 26.60
N ASN A 232 -34.37 -18.81 27.03
CA ASN A 232 -33.92 -18.27 28.31
C ASN A 232 -32.46 -17.80 28.41
N ILE A 233 -32.03 -16.84 27.58
CA ILE A 233 -30.94 -15.94 27.99
C ILE A 233 -31.55 -14.65 28.57
N LYS A 234 -32.07 -14.72 29.80
CA LYS A 234 -32.25 -13.53 30.64
C LYS A 234 -30.90 -13.09 31.17
N GLU A 235 -30.04 -12.57 30.29
CA GLU A 235 -28.79 -11.94 30.75
C GLU A 235 -29.06 -10.51 31.22
N LYS A 236 -28.58 -10.22 32.44
CA LYS A 236 -28.83 -8.99 33.18
C LYS A 236 -28.47 -7.74 32.35
N ARG A 237 -29.42 -6.85 32.22
CA ARG A 237 -29.42 -5.53 31.56
C ARG A 237 -28.24 -4.59 31.93
N LYS A 238 -27.49 -4.90 33.01
CA LYS A 238 -26.33 -4.10 33.47
C LYS A 238 -25.11 -4.10 32.52
N ARG A 239 -24.92 -5.14 31.70
CA ARG A 239 -23.82 -5.19 30.74
C ARG A 239 -24.05 -4.36 29.49
N SER A 240 -25.30 -4.07 29.10
CA SER A 240 -25.61 -3.27 27.93
C SER A 240 -25.23 -1.80 28.08
N SER A 241 -25.29 -1.26 29.31
CA SER A 241 -24.92 0.14 29.59
C SER A 241 -23.41 0.39 29.47
N ILE A 242 -22.58 -0.53 29.94
CA ILE A 242 -21.12 -0.41 29.82
C ILE A 242 -20.70 -0.50 28.34
N LEU A 243 -21.30 -1.43 27.59
CA LEU A 243 -21.03 -1.55 26.15
C LEU A 243 -21.49 -0.30 25.38
N ALA A 244 -22.66 0.24 25.71
CA ALA A 244 -23.17 1.48 25.12
C ALA A 244 -22.23 2.67 25.40
N VAL A 245 -21.78 2.84 26.65
CA VAL A 245 -20.81 3.89 27.01
C VAL A 245 -19.50 3.70 26.26
N PHE A 246 -18.98 2.48 26.16
CA PHE A 246 -17.77 2.18 25.40
C PHE A 246 -17.93 2.51 23.91
N MET A 247 -19.04 2.14 23.30
CA MET A 247 -19.34 2.46 21.89
C MET A 247 -19.47 3.98 21.66
N ILE A 248 -20.10 4.71 22.60
CA ILE A 248 -20.17 6.18 22.53
C ILE A 248 -18.78 6.79 22.61
N LEU A 249 -17.91 6.30 23.49
CA LEU A 249 -16.53 6.79 23.60
C LEU A 249 -15.71 6.50 22.34
N LEU A 250 -15.87 5.32 21.74
CA LEU A 250 -15.23 4.98 20.46
C LEU A 250 -15.70 5.89 19.33
N LEU A 251 -17.00 6.09 19.18
CA LEU A 251 -17.58 6.99 18.17
C LEU A 251 -17.13 8.44 18.39
N SER A 252 -17.15 8.93 19.63
CA SER A 252 -16.69 10.29 19.96
C SER A 252 -15.21 10.47 19.65
N GLY A 253 -14.38 9.49 19.98
CA GLY A 253 -12.96 9.47 19.64
C GLY A 253 -12.71 9.47 18.13
N SER A 254 -13.47 8.65 17.38
CA SER A 254 -13.39 8.60 15.92
C SER A 254 -13.85 9.92 15.27
N ILE A 255 -14.92 10.54 15.78
CA ILE A 255 -15.35 11.88 15.32
C ILE A 255 -14.25 12.92 15.56
N ALA A 256 -13.64 12.91 16.75
CA ALA A 256 -12.56 13.84 17.08
C ALA A 256 -11.35 13.66 16.17
N ILE A 257 -10.90 12.40 15.97
CA ILE A 257 -9.77 12.08 15.09
C ILE A 257 -10.06 12.49 13.65
N ASN A 258 -11.21 12.08 13.10
CA ASN A 258 -11.60 12.44 11.73
C ASN A 258 -11.80 13.96 11.58
N GLY A 259 -12.36 14.63 12.58
CA GLY A 259 -12.51 16.08 12.59
C GLY A 259 -11.18 16.81 12.57
N ILE A 260 -10.24 16.39 13.41
CA ILE A 260 -8.87 16.91 13.45
C ILE A 260 -8.17 16.69 12.11
N GLN A 261 -8.21 15.47 11.56
CA GLN A 261 -7.61 15.15 10.26
C GLN A 261 -8.19 16.01 9.14
N ILE A 262 -9.52 16.16 9.07
CA ILE A 262 -10.19 16.98 8.05
C ILE A 262 -9.90 18.47 8.25
N TYR A 263 -9.74 18.95 9.49
CA TYR A 263 -9.39 20.33 9.79
C TYR A 263 -7.95 20.67 9.36
N TYR A 264 -6.99 19.81 9.71
CA TYR A 264 -5.57 20.01 9.33
C TYR A 264 -5.27 19.69 7.86
N ARG A 265 -6.18 19.02 7.13
CA ARG A 265 -6.10 18.80 5.66
C ARG A 265 -6.03 20.12 4.85
N LYS A 266 -6.25 21.26 5.45
CA LYS A 266 -6.14 22.59 4.85
C LYS A 266 -4.72 23.15 4.91
N ILE A 267 -3.69 22.31 4.82
CA ILE A 267 -2.33 22.81 4.63
C ILE A 267 -2.21 23.21 3.16
N ASP A 268 -2.10 24.52 2.96
CA ASP A 268 -2.05 25.24 1.68
C ASP A 268 -0.70 25.03 0.95
N THR A 269 -0.06 23.88 1.10
CA THR A 269 1.17 23.54 0.38
C THR A 269 0.82 22.91 -0.97
N LYS A 270 1.22 23.58 -2.04
CA LYS A 270 1.10 23.02 -3.39
C LYS A 270 1.95 21.74 -3.47
N ILE A 271 1.31 20.58 -3.55
CA ILE A 271 1.97 19.30 -3.81
C ILE A 271 2.38 19.25 -5.30
N LEU A 272 3.66 18.96 -5.57
CA LEU A 272 4.17 18.86 -6.93
C LEU A 272 3.65 17.59 -7.62
N LYS A 273 3.17 17.74 -8.84
CA LYS A 273 2.78 16.64 -9.72
C LYS A 273 3.98 16.24 -10.58
N ILE A 274 4.51 15.07 -10.33
CA ILE A 274 5.71 14.56 -11.00
C ILE A 274 5.30 13.36 -11.85
N ALA A 275 5.43 13.49 -13.17
CA ALA A 275 5.14 12.42 -14.12
C ALA A 275 6.27 11.38 -14.07
N HIS A 276 5.97 10.15 -13.70
CA HIS A 276 6.92 9.04 -13.62
C HIS A 276 7.31 8.57 -15.02
N ARG A 277 8.59 8.73 -15.41
CA ARG A 277 9.12 8.46 -16.76
C ARG A 277 8.38 9.16 -17.90
N GLY A 278 7.81 10.34 -17.60
CA GLY A 278 6.87 11.02 -18.48
C GLY A 278 5.43 10.52 -18.32
N ASP A 279 4.57 10.81 -19.31
CA ASP A 279 3.20 10.30 -19.36
C ASP A 279 3.12 9.08 -20.28
N ILE A 280 3.15 7.89 -19.70
CA ILE A 280 3.13 6.61 -20.42
C ILE A 280 1.80 6.31 -21.13
N GLN A 281 0.76 7.09 -20.87
CA GLN A 281 -0.50 7.04 -21.62
C GLN A 281 -0.45 7.85 -22.92
N GLY A 282 0.59 8.67 -23.11
CA GLY A 282 0.80 9.50 -24.31
C GLY A 282 2.05 9.16 -25.09
N GLY A 283 2.88 8.21 -24.64
CA GLY A 283 4.10 7.77 -25.31
C GLY A 283 4.78 6.61 -24.59
N VAL A 284 5.87 6.09 -25.15
CA VAL A 284 6.71 5.09 -24.48
C VAL A 284 7.38 5.75 -23.27
N GLU A 285 7.53 5.03 -22.15
CA GLU A 285 8.26 5.54 -20.97
C GLU A 285 9.62 6.14 -21.39
N ASN A 286 10.01 7.26 -20.74
CA ASN A 286 11.29 7.92 -21.00
C ASN A 286 11.49 8.45 -22.44
N SER A 287 10.43 8.53 -23.25
CA SER A 287 10.48 9.11 -24.60
C SER A 287 10.18 10.62 -24.61
N LEU A 288 10.50 11.28 -25.73
CA LEU A 288 10.17 12.69 -25.92
C LEU A 288 8.66 12.90 -26.03
N GLU A 289 7.92 11.94 -26.59
CA GLU A 289 6.46 11.97 -26.67
C GLU A 289 5.81 11.91 -25.29
N ALA A 290 6.33 11.05 -24.40
CA ALA A 290 5.86 10.95 -23.02
C ALA A 290 6.15 12.25 -22.23
N LEU A 291 7.31 12.88 -22.45
CA LEU A 291 7.64 14.19 -21.91
C LEU A 291 6.65 15.28 -22.35
N GLU A 292 6.34 15.33 -23.64
CA GLU A 292 5.39 16.29 -24.21
C GLU A 292 3.98 16.08 -23.67
N SER A 293 3.55 14.84 -23.58
CA SER A 293 2.25 14.49 -23.04
C SER A 293 2.12 14.86 -21.55
N ALA A 294 3.16 14.61 -20.74
CA ALA A 294 3.19 15.01 -19.34
C ALA A 294 3.04 16.53 -19.19
N LYS A 295 3.69 17.33 -20.05
CA LYS A 295 3.53 18.78 -20.06
C LYS A 295 2.10 19.18 -20.38
N LYS A 296 1.49 18.58 -21.39
CA LYS A 296 0.09 18.85 -21.79
C LYS A 296 -0.89 18.53 -20.66
N LYS A 297 -0.63 17.47 -19.88
CA LYS A 297 -1.43 17.07 -18.71
C LYS A 297 -1.12 17.89 -17.44
N GLY A 298 -0.23 18.88 -17.52
CA GLY A 298 0.04 19.83 -16.45
C GLY A 298 0.92 19.30 -15.31
N ALA A 299 1.87 18.41 -15.60
CA ALA A 299 2.91 18.03 -14.69
C ALA A 299 3.78 19.25 -14.29
N ASP A 300 4.19 19.35 -13.03
CA ASP A 300 5.16 20.34 -12.55
C ASP A 300 6.60 19.92 -12.86
N TYR A 301 6.85 18.60 -12.78
CA TYR A 301 8.11 17.93 -13.13
C TYR A 301 7.83 16.67 -13.95
N VAL A 302 8.81 16.29 -14.77
CA VAL A 302 8.88 14.95 -15.35
C VAL A 302 10.08 14.25 -14.71
N GLU A 303 9.82 13.12 -14.09
CA GLU A 303 10.84 12.19 -13.65
C GLU A 303 11.33 11.40 -14.86
N MET A 304 12.65 11.12 -14.92
CA MET A 304 13.28 10.39 -16.01
C MET A 304 14.57 9.72 -15.55
N ASP A 305 14.88 8.58 -16.14
CA ASP A 305 16.04 7.76 -15.80
C ASP A 305 17.19 7.95 -16.78
N ILE A 306 18.41 8.09 -16.31
CA ILE A 306 19.59 8.12 -17.18
C ILE A 306 20.60 7.04 -16.85
N GLN A 307 21.19 6.49 -17.88
CA GLN A 307 22.25 5.49 -17.84
C GLN A 307 23.39 5.89 -18.75
N LEU A 308 24.59 5.34 -18.46
CA LEU A 308 25.79 5.60 -19.24
C LEU A 308 26.01 4.48 -20.26
N THR A 309 26.27 4.84 -21.52
CA THR A 309 26.64 3.92 -22.61
C THR A 309 28.09 3.47 -22.48
N ARG A 310 28.53 2.47 -23.26
CA ARG A 310 29.91 1.99 -23.31
C ARG A 310 30.89 3.11 -23.66
N ASP A 311 30.55 3.97 -24.60
CA ASP A 311 31.34 5.13 -25.04
C ASP A 311 31.07 6.40 -24.21
N ASN A 312 30.53 6.24 -23.00
CA ASN A 312 30.33 7.28 -21.98
C ASN A 312 29.39 8.43 -22.39
N ASN A 313 28.34 8.15 -23.13
CA ASN A 313 27.24 9.07 -23.37
C ASN A 313 26.07 8.74 -22.43
N PHE A 314 25.28 9.76 -22.04
CA PHE A 314 24.08 9.56 -21.24
C PHE A 314 22.85 9.38 -22.14
N VAL A 315 22.12 8.31 -21.92
CA VAL A 315 20.84 8.00 -22.60
C VAL A 315 19.70 7.88 -21.60
N VAL A 316 18.48 8.14 -22.06
CA VAL A 316 17.30 8.13 -21.21
C VAL A 316 16.64 6.75 -21.29
N MET A 317 16.81 5.94 -20.25
CA MET A 317 16.33 4.56 -20.20
C MET A 317 16.28 4.06 -18.76
N HIS A 318 15.16 3.43 -18.39
CA HIS A 318 14.99 2.85 -17.06
C HIS A 318 15.71 1.50 -16.91
N ASP A 319 15.43 0.56 -17.81
CA ASP A 319 15.93 -0.81 -17.69
C ASP A 319 17.42 -0.89 -18.03
N TYR A 320 18.18 -1.60 -17.21
CA TYR A 320 19.57 -1.91 -17.55
C TYR A 320 19.67 -2.79 -18.81
N ASN A 321 18.72 -3.70 -19.02
CA ASN A 321 18.63 -4.55 -20.20
C ASN A 321 17.50 -4.07 -21.13
N LEU A 322 17.84 -3.85 -22.39
CA LEU A 322 16.98 -3.26 -23.40
C LEU A 322 15.87 -4.21 -23.92
N GLN A 323 15.86 -5.48 -23.50
CA GLN A 323 15.00 -6.51 -24.08
C GLN A 323 13.50 -6.19 -23.96
N ARG A 324 13.06 -5.62 -22.86
CA ARG A 324 11.61 -5.34 -22.64
C ARG A 324 11.05 -4.38 -23.68
N LEU A 325 11.74 -3.28 -23.93
CA LEU A 325 11.25 -2.22 -24.80
C LEU A 325 11.71 -2.37 -26.27
N THR A 326 12.85 -3.05 -26.54
CA THR A 326 13.42 -3.13 -27.90
C THR A 326 13.45 -4.53 -28.49
N GLY A 327 13.25 -5.58 -27.67
CA GLY A 327 13.47 -6.96 -28.06
C GLY A 327 14.96 -7.39 -28.08
N ARG A 328 15.92 -6.45 -27.96
CA ARG A 328 17.36 -6.75 -27.95
C ARG A 328 17.84 -7.09 -26.54
N ASN A 329 18.34 -8.29 -26.36
CA ASN A 329 18.94 -8.72 -25.10
C ASN A 329 20.39 -8.20 -24.99
N ALA A 330 20.56 -6.97 -24.52
CA ALA A 330 21.83 -6.32 -24.28
C ALA A 330 21.66 -5.26 -23.17
N ARG A 331 22.69 -5.00 -22.36
CA ARG A 331 22.66 -3.90 -21.40
C ARG A 331 22.99 -2.57 -22.10
N VAL A 332 22.44 -1.46 -21.60
CA VAL A 332 22.79 -0.10 -22.07
C VAL A 332 24.31 0.09 -22.03
N ARG A 333 24.96 -0.33 -20.94
CA ARG A 333 26.41 -0.19 -20.71
C ARG A 333 27.28 -0.99 -21.68
N ASP A 334 26.73 -2.00 -22.37
CA ASP A 334 27.45 -2.84 -23.31
C ASP A 334 27.46 -2.27 -24.76
N LEU A 335 26.68 -1.21 -25.03
CA LEU A 335 26.49 -0.65 -26.35
C LEU A 335 26.98 0.80 -26.44
N ASP A 336 27.46 1.17 -27.63
CA ASP A 336 27.79 2.57 -27.96
C ASP A 336 26.52 3.35 -28.28
N LEU A 337 26.57 4.67 -28.14
CA LEU A 337 25.43 5.54 -28.42
C LEU A 337 24.84 5.32 -29.81
N SER A 338 25.70 5.15 -30.83
CA SER A 338 25.26 4.89 -32.22
C SER A 338 24.46 3.61 -32.37
N GLU A 339 24.79 2.56 -31.59
CA GLU A 339 24.02 1.31 -31.59
C GLU A 339 22.66 1.49 -30.93
N ILE A 340 22.60 2.25 -29.80
CA ILE A 340 21.37 2.51 -29.06
C ILE A 340 20.40 3.39 -29.85
N GLN A 341 20.90 4.41 -30.54
CA GLN A 341 20.06 5.31 -31.35
C GLN A 341 19.40 4.62 -32.57
N ASN A 342 19.93 3.48 -33.00
CA ASN A 342 19.31 2.65 -34.05
C ASN A 342 18.20 1.72 -33.52
N LEU A 343 17.96 1.68 -32.20
CA LEU A 343 16.91 0.86 -31.61
C LEU A 343 15.59 1.63 -31.55
N THR A 344 14.52 0.91 -31.82
CA THR A 344 13.15 1.39 -31.59
C THR A 344 12.64 0.77 -30.30
N ILE A 345 12.02 1.59 -29.46
CA ILE A 345 11.34 1.16 -28.24
C ILE A 345 9.82 1.09 -28.49
N PHE A 346 9.19 0.08 -27.87
CA PHE A 346 7.76 -0.18 -28.00
C PHE A 346 7.14 -0.42 -26.61
N GLU A 347 6.03 0.24 -26.34
CA GLU A 347 5.24 0.05 -25.12
C GLU A 347 3.81 0.53 -25.34
N ASN A 348 2.81 -0.20 -24.85
CA ASN A 348 1.38 0.18 -24.87
C ASN A 348 0.84 0.59 -26.25
N GLY A 349 1.39 0.04 -27.34
CA GLY A 349 1.01 0.39 -28.72
C GLY A 349 1.72 1.62 -29.28
N PHE A 350 2.54 2.30 -28.48
CA PHE A 350 3.40 3.40 -28.92
C PHE A 350 4.76 2.87 -29.40
N LYS A 351 5.41 3.66 -30.24
CA LYS A 351 6.79 3.44 -30.66
C LYS A 351 7.57 4.74 -30.59
N SER A 352 8.82 4.68 -30.18
CA SER A 352 9.72 5.82 -30.17
C SER A 352 11.19 5.35 -30.31
N ARG A 353 12.14 6.24 -30.13
CA ARG A 353 13.57 5.95 -30.00
C ARG A 353 14.05 6.30 -28.60
N ILE A 354 15.19 5.74 -28.22
CA ILE A 354 15.86 6.09 -26.97
C ILE A 354 16.52 7.47 -27.15
N PRO A 355 16.10 8.52 -26.43
CA PRO A 355 16.72 9.83 -26.55
C PRO A 355 18.05 9.88 -25.78
N THR A 356 18.95 10.76 -26.23
CA THR A 356 20.08 11.17 -25.41
C THR A 356 19.60 12.09 -24.27
N PHE A 357 20.39 12.19 -23.21
CA PHE A 357 20.09 13.12 -22.12
C PHE A 357 20.02 14.57 -22.63
N GLU A 358 20.92 14.97 -23.53
CA GLU A 358 20.93 16.31 -24.12
C GLU A 358 19.67 16.61 -24.94
N GLU A 359 19.20 15.67 -25.72
CA GLU A 359 17.94 15.84 -26.48
C GLU A 359 16.74 16.01 -25.56
N TYR A 360 16.69 15.20 -24.49
CA TYR A 360 15.60 15.26 -23.51
C TYR A 360 15.60 16.59 -22.74
N VAL A 361 16.76 17.04 -22.27
CA VAL A 361 16.92 18.35 -21.61
C VAL A 361 16.54 19.49 -22.54
N LYS A 362 17.03 19.49 -23.78
CA LYS A 362 16.67 20.51 -24.78
C LYS A 362 15.15 20.58 -24.99
N ARG A 363 14.51 19.43 -25.12
CA ARG A 363 13.06 19.37 -25.30
C ARG A 363 12.30 19.85 -24.06
N ALA A 364 12.76 19.49 -22.85
CA ALA A 364 12.18 19.99 -21.60
C ALA A 364 12.28 21.52 -21.48
N GLU A 365 13.42 22.13 -21.85
CA GLU A 365 13.61 23.59 -21.86
C GLU A 365 12.65 24.28 -22.87
N GLU A 366 12.51 23.74 -24.10
CA GLU A 366 11.54 24.22 -25.10
C GLU A 366 10.11 24.21 -24.57
N LEU A 367 9.73 23.15 -23.88
CA LEU A 367 8.40 22.97 -23.28
C LEU A 367 8.21 23.75 -21.97
N LYS A 368 9.28 24.33 -21.43
CA LYS A 368 9.30 24.98 -20.11
C LYS A 368 8.76 24.05 -19.01
N ILE A 369 9.26 22.81 -18.97
CA ILE A 369 8.97 21.84 -17.91
C ILE A 369 10.27 21.47 -17.20
N LYS A 370 10.17 21.22 -15.91
CA LYS A 370 11.33 20.85 -15.07
C LYS A 370 11.51 19.34 -15.07
N LEU A 371 12.76 18.90 -14.89
CA LEU A 371 13.09 17.47 -14.78
C LEU A 371 13.52 17.10 -13.37
N LEU A 372 13.14 15.88 -12.97
CA LEU A 372 13.67 15.14 -11.84
C LEU A 372 14.47 13.97 -12.42
N VAL A 373 15.78 14.09 -12.44
CA VAL A 373 16.68 13.17 -13.16
C VAL A 373 17.17 12.08 -12.21
N GLU A 374 16.78 10.82 -12.45
CA GLU A 374 17.31 9.68 -11.72
C GLU A 374 18.60 9.16 -12.36
N LEU A 375 19.68 9.16 -11.58
CA LEU A 375 20.93 8.54 -11.95
C LEU A 375 20.90 7.05 -11.61
N LYS A 376 21.04 6.18 -12.62
CA LYS A 376 21.00 4.73 -12.47
C LYS A 376 22.35 4.08 -12.80
N PRO A 377 23.31 4.08 -11.86
CA PRO A 377 24.57 3.38 -12.07
C PRO A 377 24.32 1.88 -12.16
N SER A 378 24.96 1.22 -13.14
CA SER A 378 24.93 -0.24 -13.36
C SER A 378 25.99 -0.99 -12.53
N GLY A 379 26.94 -0.23 -11.92
CA GLY A 379 28.00 -0.75 -11.07
C GLY A 379 29.36 -0.91 -11.78
N ASP A 380 29.44 -0.65 -13.08
CA ASP A 380 30.64 -0.70 -13.91
C ASP A 380 30.94 0.65 -14.58
N GLU A 381 30.47 1.76 -14.00
CA GLU A 381 30.80 3.11 -14.42
C GLU A 381 32.26 3.49 -14.05
N PRO A 382 32.85 4.47 -14.78
CA PRO A 382 34.11 5.05 -14.41
C PRO A 382 34.09 5.68 -13.01
N GLU A 383 35.22 5.66 -12.29
CA GLU A 383 35.32 6.28 -10.95
C GLU A 383 34.92 7.75 -10.92
N ASN A 384 35.09 8.46 -12.03
CA ASN A 384 34.72 9.87 -12.19
C ASN A 384 33.30 10.07 -12.75
N PHE A 385 32.41 9.09 -12.62
CA PHE A 385 31.03 9.15 -13.12
C PHE A 385 30.27 10.39 -12.61
N ALA A 386 30.37 10.68 -11.31
CA ALA A 386 29.73 11.85 -10.72
C ALA A 386 30.23 13.17 -11.34
N GLU A 387 31.55 13.30 -11.53
CA GLU A 387 32.17 14.47 -12.13
C GLU A 387 31.78 14.63 -13.61
N MET A 388 31.71 13.51 -14.34
CA MET A 388 31.23 13.49 -15.74
C MET A 388 29.80 14.01 -15.82
N PHE A 389 28.91 13.50 -14.97
CA PHE A 389 27.52 13.94 -14.93
C PHE A 389 27.41 15.43 -14.56
N VAL A 390 28.06 15.87 -13.49
CA VAL A 390 28.02 17.29 -13.06
C VAL A 390 28.56 18.22 -14.16
N LYS A 391 29.65 17.83 -14.82
CA LYS A 391 30.18 18.59 -15.97
C LYS A 391 29.16 18.71 -17.10
N LYS A 392 28.46 17.61 -17.42
CA LYS A 392 27.40 17.59 -18.44
C LYS A 392 26.24 18.48 -18.03
N PHE A 393 25.79 18.38 -16.80
CA PHE A 393 24.64 19.10 -16.24
C PHE A 393 24.88 20.63 -16.25
N ARG A 394 26.10 21.06 -15.83
CA ARG A 394 26.55 22.46 -15.90
C ARG A 394 26.67 22.95 -17.36
N LYS A 395 27.19 22.11 -18.27
CA LYS A 395 27.29 22.45 -19.70
C LYS A 395 25.91 22.72 -20.32
N LEU A 396 24.87 22.07 -19.83
CA LEU A 396 23.49 22.29 -20.26
C LEU A 396 22.82 23.49 -19.56
N GLY A 397 23.43 24.08 -18.53
CA GLY A 397 22.92 25.25 -17.82
C GLY A 397 21.67 25.01 -17.01
N VAL A 398 21.51 23.78 -16.47
CA VAL A 398 20.28 23.34 -15.79
C VAL A 398 20.47 23.02 -14.30
N GLU A 399 21.65 23.27 -13.75
CA GLU A 399 22.07 22.94 -12.38
C GLU A 399 21.20 23.59 -11.29
N ARG A 400 20.55 24.73 -11.59
CA ARG A 400 19.65 25.43 -10.66
C ARG A 400 18.17 25.28 -11.01
N LYS A 401 17.86 24.54 -12.09
CA LYS A 401 16.49 24.38 -12.59
C LYS A 401 15.93 22.99 -12.34
N PHE A 402 16.77 22.00 -12.51
CA PHE A 402 16.39 20.60 -12.42
C PHE A 402 16.92 19.99 -11.13
N LYS A 403 16.33 18.87 -10.73
CA LYS A 403 16.71 18.11 -9.54
C LYS A 403 17.30 16.79 -9.97
N ILE A 404 18.17 16.23 -9.17
CA ILE A 404 18.71 14.89 -9.38
C ILE A 404 18.36 13.99 -8.21
N MET A 405 18.26 12.71 -8.47
CA MET A 405 18.09 11.68 -7.45
C MET A 405 18.81 10.39 -7.84
N SER A 406 19.05 9.51 -6.89
CA SER A 406 19.56 8.16 -7.14
C SER A 406 19.22 7.24 -5.97
N LEU A 407 19.14 5.93 -6.25
CA LEU A 407 19.14 4.85 -5.25
C LEU A 407 20.53 4.68 -4.57
N ASP A 408 21.58 5.18 -5.20
CA ASP A 408 22.94 5.16 -4.64
C ASP A 408 23.21 6.41 -3.80
N LEU A 409 23.06 6.28 -2.49
CA LEU A 409 23.33 7.37 -1.54
C LEU A 409 24.80 7.86 -1.61
N GLY A 410 25.75 6.97 -1.93
CA GLY A 410 27.16 7.33 -2.09
C GLY A 410 27.37 8.30 -3.25
N LEU A 411 26.72 8.01 -4.39
CA LEU A 411 26.71 8.87 -5.56
C LEU A 411 26.05 10.22 -5.25
N VAL A 412 24.89 10.22 -4.61
CA VAL A 412 24.19 11.48 -4.22
C VAL A 412 25.09 12.34 -3.35
N ARG A 413 25.70 11.79 -2.30
CA ARG A 413 26.63 12.50 -1.40
C ARG A 413 27.86 13.04 -2.14
N LYS A 414 28.37 12.29 -3.12
CA LYS A 414 29.50 12.74 -3.95
C LYS A 414 29.12 13.94 -4.79
N ILE A 415 27.95 13.90 -5.43
CA ILE A 415 27.44 15.02 -6.24
C ILE A 415 27.17 16.25 -5.34
N GLU A 416 26.51 16.09 -4.20
CA GLU A 416 26.27 17.16 -3.23
C GLU A 416 27.57 17.86 -2.81
N LYS A 417 28.65 17.09 -2.65
CA LYS A 417 29.97 17.65 -2.29
C LYS A 417 30.59 18.48 -3.41
N ILE A 418 30.47 18.04 -4.68
CA ILE A 418 31.15 18.68 -5.82
C ILE A 418 30.29 19.73 -6.52
N ALA A 419 28.98 19.73 -6.29
CA ALA A 419 28.01 20.61 -6.94
C ALA A 419 26.84 20.93 -6.01
N PRO A 420 27.07 21.63 -4.87
CA PRO A 420 26.04 21.93 -3.88
C PRO A 420 24.93 22.87 -4.40
N GLU A 421 25.09 23.43 -5.58
CA GLU A 421 24.06 24.22 -6.27
C GLU A 421 22.96 23.37 -6.92
N ILE A 422 23.15 22.04 -7.03
CA ILE A 422 22.18 21.10 -7.62
C ILE A 422 21.34 20.53 -6.48
N GLU A 423 20.02 20.67 -6.53
CA GLU A 423 19.14 20.00 -5.56
C GLU A 423 19.24 18.49 -5.72
N THR A 424 19.71 17.80 -4.65
CA THR A 424 19.96 16.34 -4.67
C THR A 424 18.98 15.57 -3.79
N GLY A 425 18.55 14.39 -4.24
CA GLY A 425 17.61 13.52 -3.54
C GLY A 425 18.07 12.07 -3.44
N PHE A 426 17.65 11.42 -2.36
CA PHE A 426 17.87 9.99 -2.16
C PHE A 426 16.59 9.20 -2.34
N VAL A 427 16.62 8.24 -3.28
CA VAL A 427 15.50 7.32 -3.55
C VAL A 427 15.55 6.16 -2.57
N ILE A 428 14.45 5.94 -1.86
CA ILE A 428 14.35 4.95 -0.78
C ILE A 428 13.21 3.98 -1.10
N PRO A 429 13.51 2.79 -1.65
CA PRO A 429 12.50 1.78 -1.92
C PRO A 429 12.01 1.07 -0.65
N LEU A 430 12.88 0.96 0.37
CA LEU A 430 12.53 0.29 1.62
C LEU A 430 13.21 0.98 2.80
N GLN A 431 12.40 1.51 3.74
CA GLN A 431 12.87 2.21 4.93
C GLN A 431 12.31 1.59 6.21
N PHE A 432 13.22 1.17 7.07
CA PHE A 432 12.92 0.80 8.46
C PHE A 432 13.64 1.77 9.40
N GLY A 433 12.88 2.41 10.27
CA GLY A 433 13.42 3.40 11.21
C GLY A 433 13.44 4.82 10.64
N ASP A 434 14.37 5.63 11.12
CA ASP A 434 14.47 7.06 10.80
C ASP A 434 15.38 7.32 9.59
N PHE A 435 15.25 8.53 9.02
CA PHE A 435 16.16 9.01 7.99
C PHE A 435 17.58 9.21 8.54
N ASP A 436 18.56 8.88 7.71
CA ASP A 436 19.96 9.26 7.92
C ASP A 436 20.11 10.80 7.91
N ASN A 437 21.06 11.30 8.67
CA ASN A 437 21.39 12.73 8.71
C ASN A 437 22.33 13.18 7.55
N SER A 438 22.17 12.59 6.36
CA SER A 438 22.93 12.96 5.16
C SER A 438 22.59 14.39 4.72
N LYS A 439 23.60 15.11 4.22
CA LYS A 439 23.37 16.42 3.57
C LYS A 439 22.81 16.15 2.17
N ILE A 440 21.49 16.21 2.04
CA ILE A 440 20.73 16.11 0.79
C ILE A 440 19.52 17.04 0.92
N ASP A 441 18.87 17.43 -0.19
CA ASP A 441 17.78 18.37 -0.19
C ASP A 441 16.41 17.74 -0.05
N PHE A 442 16.25 16.48 -0.53
CA PHE A 442 14.96 15.80 -0.47
C PHE A 442 15.10 14.28 -0.41
N TYR A 443 14.03 13.65 0.07
CA TYR A 443 13.83 12.20 0.05
C TYR A 443 12.76 11.84 -0.97
N VAL A 444 12.95 10.69 -1.65
CA VAL A 444 11.97 10.11 -2.56
C VAL A 444 11.65 8.71 -2.04
N ILE A 445 10.53 8.58 -1.32
CA ILE A 445 10.21 7.38 -0.56
C ILE A 445 9.06 6.60 -1.20
N GLU A 446 9.16 5.28 -1.19
CA GLU A 446 8.10 4.39 -1.68
C GLU A 446 6.94 4.33 -0.66
N ASP A 447 5.68 4.22 -1.16
CA ASP A 447 4.45 4.22 -0.35
C ASP A 447 4.49 3.24 0.83
N PHE A 448 5.01 2.03 0.63
CA PHE A 448 5.14 1.02 1.70
C PHE A 448 6.01 1.51 2.87
N SER A 449 7.02 2.29 2.57
CA SER A 449 8.01 2.82 3.54
C SER A 449 7.58 4.15 4.16
N TYR A 450 6.59 4.81 3.56
CA TYR A 450 6.13 6.10 4.03
C TYR A 450 5.46 6.02 5.41
N ARG A 451 5.78 6.97 6.26
CA ARG A 451 5.09 7.24 7.53
C ARG A 451 4.95 8.74 7.73
N HIS A 452 3.82 9.15 8.28
CA HIS A 452 3.54 10.56 8.58
C HIS A 452 4.62 11.23 9.43
N ASP A 453 5.14 10.53 10.44
CA ASP A 453 6.22 11.04 11.30
C ASP A 453 7.55 11.25 10.55
N LEU A 454 7.85 10.42 9.53
CA LEU A 454 9.02 10.60 8.67
C LEU A 454 8.91 11.90 7.83
N ALA A 455 7.71 12.20 7.30
CA ALA A 455 7.50 13.44 6.56
C ALA A 455 7.70 14.68 7.45
N LEU A 456 7.12 14.66 8.64
CA LEU A 456 7.33 15.73 9.63
C LEU A 456 8.80 15.86 10.04
N LYS A 457 9.53 14.74 10.11
CA LYS A 457 10.97 14.74 10.40
C LYS A 457 11.78 15.34 9.26
N ALA A 458 11.49 14.98 8.00
CA ALA A 458 12.11 15.57 6.82
C ALA A 458 11.96 17.10 6.83
N HIS A 459 10.75 17.60 7.07
CA HIS A 459 10.48 19.03 7.14
C HIS A 459 11.23 19.73 8.30
N ARG A 460 11.32 19.10 9.50
CA ARG A 460 12.14 19.64 10.59
C ARG A 460 13.63 19.72 10.24
N MET A 461 14.09 18.88 9.32
CA MET A 461 15.45 18.91 8.78
C MET A 461 15.57 19.83 7.56
N HIS A 462 14.54 20.64 7.25
CA HIS A 462 14.43 21.49 6.06
C HIS A 462 14.60 20.74 4.74
N ARG A 463 14.06 19.49 4.67
CA ARG A 463 14.12 18.63 3.48
C ARG A 463 12.73 18.36 2.96
N LYS A 464 12.61 18.31 1.62
CA LYS A 464 11.37 17.92 0.96
C LYS A 464 11.23 16.39 0.97
N ILE A 465 9.99 15.92 0.82
CA ILE A 465 9.67 14.51 0.70
C ILE A 465 8.71 14.29 -0.48
N PHE A 466 9.09 13.43 -1.41
CA PHE A 466 8.27 12.98 -2.52
C PHE A 466 7.92 11.51 -2.32
N VAL A 467 6.72 11.11 -2.74
CA VAL A 467 6.26 9.71 -2.62
C VAL A 467 6.04 9.11 -3.99
N TRP A 468 6.50 7.88 -4.20
CA TRP A 468 6.44 7.11 -5.45
C TRP A 468 6.03 5.64 -5.21
N THR A 469 5.50 4.88 -6.18
CA THR A 469 4.75 5.36 -7.35
C THR A 469 3.28 5.21 -7.02
N LEU A 470 2.52 6.30 -7.05
CA LEU A 470 1.13 6.33 -6.63
C LEU A 470 0.23 6.30 -7.86
N ASN A 471 -0.34 5.14 -8.19
CA ASN A 471 -1.07 4.91 -9.43
C ASN A 471 -2.56 4.61 -9.23
N THR A 472 -3.01 4.44 -7.99
CA THR A 472 -4.44 4.28 -7.71
C THR A 472 -5.06 5.56 -7.19
N ARG A 473 -6.36 5.77 -7.51
CA ARG A 473 -7.12 6.92 -7.00
C ARG A 473 -7.11 6.98 -5.47
N SER A 474 -7.13 5.83 -4.81
CA SER A 474 -7.07 5.72 -3.35
C SER A 474 -5.75 6.25 -2.79
N GLU A 475 -4.62 5.77 -3.30
CA GLU A 475 -3.29 6.22 -2.90
C GLU A 475 -3.12 7.72 -3.15
N ILE A 476 -3.39 8.18 -4.36
CA ILE A 476 -3.27 9.60 -4.72
C ILE A 476 -4.12 10.47 -3.77
N SER A 477 -5.38 10.10 -3.53
CA SER A 477 -6.25 10.87 -2.64
C SER A 477 -5.79 10.84 -1.18
N LYS A 478 -5.20 9.75 -0.71
CA LYS A 478 -4.57 9.63 0.61
C LYS A 478 -3.40 10.62 0.71
N TYR A 479 -2.47 10.55 -0.25
CA TYR A 479 -1.23 11.33 -0.19
C TYR A 479 -1.39 12.82 -0.48
N LEU A 480 -2.40 13.22 -1.25
CA LEU A 480 -2.80 14.63 -1.36
C LEU A 480 -3.26 15.26 -0.02
N GLN A 481 -3.36 14.45 1.04
CA GLN A 481 -3.77 14.86 2.38
C GLN A 481 -2.65 14.68 3.41
N GLU A 482 -1.51 14.16 3.00
CA GLU A 482 -0.32 13.98 3.83
C GLU A 482 0.64 15.18 3.70
N PRO A 483 1.49 15.45 4.70
CA PRO A 483 2.49 16.51 4.63
C PRO A 483 3.66 16.09 3.73
N ILE A 484 3.41 16.02 2.43
CA ILE A 484 4.41 15.71 1.41
C ILE A 484 4.55 16.87 0.44
N ASP A 485 5.67 16.94 -0.27
CA ASP A 485 5.98 18.04 -1.21
C ASP A 485 5.72 17.65 -2.67
N GLY A 486 5.60 16.35 -2.96
CA GLY A 486 5.31 15.90 -4.33
C GLY A 486 4.87 14.45 -4.41
N ILE A 487 4.14 14.14 -5.49
CA ILE A 487 3.67 12.81 -5.87
C ILE A 487 4.31 12.46 -7.21
N ILE A 488 4.98 11.29 -7.28
CA ILE A 488 5.44 10.67 -8.52
C ILE A 488 4.42 9.62 -8.93
N SER A 489 3.85 9.75 -10.15
CA SER A 489 2.72 8.93 -10.59
C SER A 489 2.69 8.77 -12.12
N ASP A 490 2.16 7.62 -12.59
CA ASP A 490 1.78 7.39 -13.98
C ASP A 490 0.38 7.98 -14.30
N GLU A 491 -0.38 8.43 -13.26
CA GLU A 491 -1.80 8.78 -13.32
C GLU A 491 -2.05 10.29 -13.12
N LEU A 492 -1.45 11.14 -13.99
CA LEU A 492 -1.60 12.60 -13.91
C LEU A 492 -3.06 13.07 -14.03
N GLU A 493 -3.87 12.41 -14.86
CA GLU A 493 -5.28 12.75 -15.01
C GLU A 493 -6.05 12.53 -13.73
N THR A 494 -5.80 11.41 -13.06
CA THR A 494 -6.41 11.10 -11.76
C THR A 494 -6.05 12.14 -10.70
N ILE A 495 -4.78 12.61 -10.67
CA ILE A 495 -4.38 13.71 -9.76
C ILE A 495 -5.18 14.97 -10.07
N ASN A 496 -5.25 15.37 -11.34
CA ASN A 496 -5.97 16.57 -11.76
C ASN A 496 -7.48 16.51 -11.46
N GLU A 497 -8.10 15.33 -11.63
CA GLU A 497 -9.50 15.11 -11.28
C GLU A 497 -9.74 15.29 -9.77
N ILE A 498 -8.90 14.68 -8.93
CA ILE A 498 -9.04 14.78 -7.47
C ILE A 498 -8.85 16.23 -7.00
N GLU A 499 -7.85 16.96 -7.55
CA GLU A 499 -7.66 18.39 -7.23
C GLU A 499 -8.87 19.25 -7.63
N LYS A 500 -9.48 18.99 -8.79
CA LYS A 500 -10.70 19.68 -9.23
C LYS A 500 -11.88 19.37 -8.30
N GLU A 501 -12.02 18.11 -7.90
CA GLU A 501 -13.07 17.68 -6.98
C GLU A 501 -12.91 18.35 -5.61
N ASP A 502 -11.70 18.45 -5.07
CA ASP A 502 -11.43 19.08 -3.77
C ASP A 502 -11.66 20.60 -3.77
N ARG A 503 -11.47 21.28 -4.90
CA ARG A 503 -11.76 22.72 -5.07
C ARG A 503 -13.24 23.03 -5.26
N SER A 504 -14.02 22.06 -5.75
CA SER A 504 -15.46 22.24 -5.92
C SER A 504 -16.16 22.16 -4.55
N LYS A 505 -17.16 23.03 -4.30
CA LYS A 505 -18.07 22.87 -3.15
C LYS A 505 -18.93 21.62 -3.38
N GLU A 506 -18.36 20.46 -3.07
CA GLU A 506 -18.95 19.16 -3.37
C GLU A 506 -20.31 18.94 -2.69
N SER A 507 -21.21 18.28 -3.41
CA SER A 507 -22.41 17.72 -2.79
C SER A 507 -22.01 16.55 -1.88
N ILE A 508 -22.79 16.31 -0.81
CA ILE A 508 -22.55 15.19 0.12
C ILE A 508 -22.54 13.86 -0.63
N LEU A 509 -23.35 13.73 -1.68
CA LEU A 509 -23.39 12.54 -2.52
C LEU A 509 -22.04 12.30 -3.25
N LYS A 510 -21.42 13.35 -3.79
CA LYS A 510 -20.10 13.23 -4.42
C LYS A 510 -19.03 12.86 -3.39
N THR A 511 -19.07 13.48 -2.19
CA THR A 511 -18.18 13.11 -1.09
C THR A 511 -18.34 11.63 -0.71
N PHE A 512 -19.60 11.13 -0.64
CA PHE A 512 -19.91 9.72 -0.39
C PHE A 512 -19.28 8.80 -1.46
N VAL A 513 -19.53 9.07 -2.74
CA VAL A 513 -18.98 8.28 -3.85
C VAL A 513 -17.45 8.28 -3.81
N ARG A 514 -16.84 9.41 -3.47
CA ARG A 514 -15.38 9.51 -3.33
C ARG A 514 -14.86 8.62 -2.19
N ILE A 515 -15.43 8.71 -1.00
CA ILE A 515 -15.04 7.88 0.14
C ILE A 515 -15.24 6.40 -0.18
N LEU A 516 -16.33 6.05 -0.85
CA LEU A 516 -16.58 4.67 -1.28
C LEU A 516 -15.49 4.16 -2.22
N LYS A 517 -15.10 4.96 -3.23
CA LYS A 517 -14.00 4.63 -4.15
C LYS A 517 -12.62 4.53 -3.47
N LEU A 518 -12.44 5.12 -2.28
CA LEU A 518 -11.21 5.06 -1.49
C LEU A 518 -11.13 3.81 -0.61
N LYS A 519 -12.26 3.18 -0.32
CA LYS A 519 -12.36 2.06 0.62
C LYS A 519 -12.62 0.70 -0.08
N LEU A 520 -13.06 0.73 -1.33
CA LEU A 520 -13.18 -0.43 -2.24
C LEU A 520 -12.00 -0.52 -3.19
#